data_9d45e7e3f22b53bd1494865fdf85c8f8
#
_entry.id   9d45e7e3f22b53bd1494865fdf85c8f8
#
_cell.length_a   1.000
_cell.length_b   1.000
_cell.length_c   1.000
_cell.angle_alpha   90.00
_cell.angle_beta   90.00
_cell.angle_gamma   90.00
#
_symmetry.space_group_name_H-M   'P 1'
#
loop_
_entity.id
_entity.type
_entity.pdbx_description
1 polymer ?
#
loop_
_entity_poly.entity_id
_entity_poly.type
_entity_poly.pdbx_seq_one_letter_code
_entity_poly.pdbx_strand_id
1 'polypeptide(L)'
;MTDKKSVLTQILKELNAKNSVEGSAAITRDGLMIASVLPEDVDGQILAAMAATMTGAAETAVSEIKRGLAEKVIVESKQGKLLTTGAGPNAILVALTRADVNLGLVLLGMKKAAEKIEREVK
;
A
#
# COMPACT_ATOMS: atom_id res chain seq x y z
N MET A 1 12.93 -15.97 -17.40
CA MET A 1 12.47 -16.22 -16.02
C MET A 1 12.04 -14.92 -15.36
N THR A 2 10.86 -14.91 -14.77
CA THR A 2 10.32 -13.72 -14.13
C THR A 2 10.79 -13.66 -12.68
N ASP A 3 11.46 -12.60 -12.28
CA ASP A 3 11.88 -12.44 -10.91
C ASP A 3 10.76 -11.85 -10.05
N LYS A 4 10.96 -11.90 -8.74
CA LYS A 4 9.96 -11.45 -7.77
C LYS A 4 9.61 -9.97 -7.95
N LYS A 5 10.61 -9.12 -8.19
CA LYS A 5 10.38 -7.69 -8.36
C LYS A 5 9.54 -7.40 -9.61
N SER A 6 9.77 -8.12 -10.70
CA SER A 6 8.98 -7.95 -11.91
C SER A 6 7.52 -8.35 -11.70
N VAL A 7 7.28 -9.44 -10.97
CA VAL A 7 5.92 -9.87 -10.65
C VAL A 7 5.22 -8.83 -9.79
N LEU A 8 5.89 -8.32 -8.77
CA LEU A 8 5.31 -7.29 -7.90
C LEU A 8 5.01 -6.01 -8.67
N THR A 9 5.94 -5.59 -9.53
CA THR A 9 5.73 -4.40 -10.37
C THR A 9 4.50 -4.57 -11.25
N GLN A 10 4.28 -5.75 -11.82
CA GLN A 10 3.12 -6.00 -12.65
C GLN A 10 1.82 -5.94 -11.84
N ILE A 11 1.82 -6.48 -10.63
CA ILE A 11 0.66 -6.40 -9.73
C ILE A 11 0.31 -4.92 -9.46
N LEU A 12 1.31 -4.10 -9.20
CA LEU A 12 1.11 -2.67 -8.92
C LEU A 12 0.61 -1.93 -10.15
N LYS A 13 1.14 -2.23 -11.33
CA LYS A 13 0.68 -1.62 -12.59
C LYS A 13 -0.79 -1.92 -12.84
N GLU A 14 -1.20 -3.15 -12.60
CA GLU A 14 -2.59 -3.55 -12.77
C GLU A 14 -3.50 -2.83 -11.77
N LEU A 15 -3.07 -2.73 -10.52
CA LEU A 15 -3.82 -1.98 -9.51
C LEU A 15 -4.03 -0.53 -9.95
N ASN A 16 -2.94 0.12 -10.39
CA ASN A 16 -3.02 1.52 -10.81
C ASN A 16 -3.98 1.69 -11.99
N ALA A 17 -3.91 0.80 -12.97
CA ALA A 17 -4.73 0.91 -14.18
C ALA A 17 -6.20 0.61 -13.94
N LYS A 18 -6.51 -0.39 -13.12
CA LYS A 18 -7.88 -0.89 -12.99
C LYS A 18 -8.68 -0.23 -11.86
N ASN A 19 -8.02 0.38 -10.89
CA ASN A 19 -8.69 0.84 -9.68
C ASN A 19 -8.51 2.33 -9.40
N SER A 20 -8.12 3.10 -10.40
CA SER A 20 -7.98 4.57 -10.29
C SER A 20 -6.95 4.97 -9.24
N VAL A 21 -5.86 4.24 -9.17
CA VAL A 21 -4.74 4.52 -8.27
C VAL A 21 -3.66 5.23 -9.07
N GLU A 22 -3.20 6.36 -8.56
CA GLU A 22 -2.17 7.16 -9.26
C GLU A 22 -0.78 6.60 -9.08
N GLY A 23 -0.55 5.94 -7.96
CA GLY A 23 0.73 5.34 -7.67
C GLY A 23 0.58 4.31 -6.58
N SER A 24 1.45 3.31 -6.59
CA SER A 24 1.43 2.27 -5.57
C SER A 24 2.82 1.70 -5.33
N ALA A 25 2.98 1.08 -4.17
CA ALA A 25 4.25 0.50 -3.76
C ALA A 25 4.03 -0.67 -2.83
N ALA A 26 4.95 -1.64 -2.90
CA ALA A 26 5.06 -2.69 -1.91
C ALA A 26 6.31 -2.40 -1.09
N ILE A 27 6.16 -2.38 0.23
CA ILE A 27 7.27 -2.06 1.13
C ILE A 27 7.37 -3.12 2.21
N THR A 28 8.54 -3.21 2.86
CA THR A 28 8.70 -4.05 4.03
C THR A 28 8.07 -3.37 5.24
N ARG A 29 7.84 -4.14 6.29
CA ARG A 29 7.26 -3.61 7.52
C ARG A 29 8.19 -2.60 8.23
N ASP A 30 9.49 -2.65 7.97
CA ASP A 30 10.45 -1.69 8.53
C ASP A 30 10.78 -0.54 7.57
N GLY A 31 10.03 -0.40 6.49
CA GLY A 31 10.09 0.82 5.67
C GLY A 31 11.04 0.79 4.49
N LEU A 32 11.40 -0.39 3.99
CA LEU A 32 12.24 -0.49 2.80
C LEU A 32 11.38 -0.76 1.56
N MET A 33 11.72 -0.13 0.45
CA MET A 33 11.01 -0.31 -0.81
C MET A 33 11.32 -1.68 -1.41
N ILE A 34 10.26 -2.44 -1.77
CA ILE A 34 10.41 -3.70 -2.50
C ILE A 34 10.17 -3.47 -3.99
N ALA A 35 9.06 -2.81 -4.33
CA ALA A 35 8.72 -2.48 -5.71
C ALA A 35 7.79 -1.28 -5.70
N SER A 36 7.83 -0.46 -6.76
CA SER A 36 6.98 0.73 -6.82
C SER A 36 6.63 1.10 -8.26
N VAL A 37 5.45 1.70 -8.40
CA VAL A 37 4.99 2.35 -9.63
C VAL A 37 4.37 3.67 -9.16
N LEU A 38 5.21 4.68 -9.04
CA LEU A 38 4.87 5.97 -8.40
C LEU A 38 5.04 7.12 -9.39
N PRO A 39 4.32 8.24 -9.19
CA PRO A 39 4.57 9.47 -9.96
C PRO A 39 5.99 9.98 -9.71
N GLU A 40 6.54 10.70 -10.69
CA GLU A 40 7.92 11.19 -10.63
C GLU A 40 8.18 12.14 -9.45
N ASP A 41 7.16 12.88 -9.04
CA ASP A 41 7.29 13.86 -7.96
C ASP A 41 7.20 13.26 -6.56
N VAL A 42 7.07 11.95 -6.46
CA VAL A 42 6.99 11.25 -5.17
C VAL A 42 8.31 10.59 -4.85
N ASP A 43 8.90 10.95 -3.69
CA ASP A 43 10.12 10.29 -3.21
C ASP A 43 9.72 8.96 -2.58
N GLY A 44 10.04 7.86 -3.27
CA GLY A 44 9.64 6.52 -2.84
C GLY A 44 10.26 6.09 -1.52
N GLN A 45 11.51 6.49 -1.26
CA GLN A 45 12.20 6.10 -0.02
C GLN A 45 11.55 6.78 1.19
N ILE A 46 11.23 8.06 1.06
CA ILE A 46 10.55 8.79 2.13
C ILE A 46 9.15 8.21 2.33
N LEU A 47 8.43 7.97 1.23
CA LEU A 47 7.09 7.38 1.31
C LEU A 47 7.10 6.04 2.03
N ALA A 48 8.06 5.17 1.70
CA ALA A 48 8.17 3.85 2.32
C ALA A 48 8.38 3.96 3.82
N ALA A 49 9.30 4.83 4.26
CA ALA A 49 9.58 5.02 5.67
C ALA A 49 8.36 5.57 6.43
N MET A 50 7.69 6.57 5.84
CA MET A 50 6.54 7.19 6.49
C MET A 50 5.34 6.24 6.52
N ALA A 51 5.09 5.50 5.44
CA ALA A 51 3.99 4.55 5.38
C ALA A 51 4.16 3.43 6.40
N ALA A 52 5.37 2.91 6.56
CA ALA A 52 5.65 1.88 7.56
C ALA A 52 5.43 2.42 8.98
N THR A 53 5.90 3.64 9.25
CA THR A 53 5.72 4.28 10.56
C THR A 53 4.24 4.49 10.87
N MET A 54 3.49 5.01 9.91
CA MET A 54 2.06 5.27 10.06
C MET A 54 1.28 3.98 10.31
N THR A 55 1.58 2.95 9.53
CA THR A 55 0.91 1.65 9.65
C THR A 55 1.22 1.01 11.00
N GLY A 56 2.48 1.05 11.42
CA GLY A 56 2.88 0.50 12.72
C GLY A 56 2.21 1.22 13.88
N ALA A 57 2.15 2.55 13.82
CA ALA A 57 1.48 3.34 14.85
C ALA A 57 -0.02 3.02 14.89
N ALA A 58 -0.67 2.90 13.74
CA ALA A 58 -2.09 2.57 13.67
C ALA A 58 -2.36 1.17 14.24
N GLU A 59 -1.52 0.20 13.92
CA GLU A 59 -1.66 -1.17 14.45
C GLU A 59 -1.53 -1.17 15.98
N THR A 60 -0.56 -0.44 16.51
CA THR A 60 -0.37 -0.33 17.95
C THR A 60 -1.58 0.35 18.61
N ALA A 61 -2.07 1.42 18.01
CA ALA A 61 -3.22 2.15 18.57
C ALA A 61 -4.46 1.28 18.64
N VAL A 62 -4.77 0.55 17.56
CA VAL A 62 -5.95 -0.33 17.53
C VAL A 62 -5.81 -1.46 18.55
N SER A 63 -4.61 -2.01 18.67
CA SER A 63 -4.33 -3.06 19.65
C SER A 63 -4.50 -2.53 21.10
N GLU A 64 -4.02 -1.31 21.38
CA GLU A 64 -4.12 -0.71 22.70
C GLU A 64 -5.56 -0.47 23.16
N ILE A 65 -6.45 -0.14 22.22
CA ILE A 65 -7.87 0.03 22.55
C ILE A 65 -8.64 -1.28 22.49
N LYS A 66 -7.94 -2.40 22.30
CA LYS A 66 -8.50 -3.75 22.32
C LYS A 66 -9.59 -3.95 21.27
N ARG A 67 -9.32 -3.49 20.05
CA ARG A 67 -10.24 -3.62 18.92
C ARG A 67 -9.71 -4.53 17.81
N GLY A 68 -8.81 -5.46 18.16
CA GLY A 68 -8.26 -6.43 17.23
C GLY A 68 -7.07 -5.89 16.45
N LEU A 69 -7.00 -6.24 15.18
CA LEU A 69 -5.89 -5.87 14.30
C LEU A 69 -6.35 -4.79 13.32
N ALA A 70 -5.51 -3.79 13.11
CA ALA A 70 -5.78 -2.76 12.11
C ALA A 70 -5.69 -3.40 10.73
N GLU A 71 -6.70 -3.19 9.89
CA GLU A 71 -6.75 -3.75 8.54
C GLU A 71 -6.18 -2.81 7.51
N LYS A 72 -6.41 -1.52 7.66
CA LYS A 72 -5.96 -0.51 6.72
C LYS A 72 -5.88 0.85 7.38
N VAL A 73 -5.10 1.74 6.77
CA VAL A 73 -5.03 3.15 7.19
C VAL A 73 -5.41 3.99 5.97
N ILE A 74 -6.31 4.94 6.17
CA ILE A 74 -6.75 5.85 5.12
C ILE A 74 -6.50 7.27 5.59
N VAL A 75 -5.66 8.00 4.85
CA VAL A 75 -5.41 9.41 5.13
C VAL A 75 -6.02 10.21 4.00
N GLU A 76 -6.89 11.16 4.35
CA GLU A 76 -7.56 12.02 3.37
C GLU A 76 -7.03 13.43 3.49
N SER A 77 -6.74 14.03 2.33
CA SER A 77 -6.40 15.43 2.24
C SER A 77 -7.21 16.05 1.12
N LYS A 78 -7.14 17.37 0.99
CA LYS A 78 -7.88 18.06 -0.06
C LYS A 78 -7.41 17.69 -1.47
N GLN A 79 -6.16 17.27 -1.60
CA GLN A 79 -5.54 17.03 -2.91
C GLN A 79 -5.32 15.55 -3.22
N GLY A 80 -5.64 14.66 -2.30
CA GLY A 80 -5.45 13.24 -2.55
C GLY A 80 -5.64 12.40 -1.32
N LYS A 81 -5.51 11.08 -1.50
CA LYS A 81 -5.59 10.12 -0.41
C LYS A 81 -4.36 9.25 -0.41
N LEU A 82 -3.95 8.85 0.78
CA LEU A 82 -2.87 7.90 1.00
C LEU A 82 -3.45 6.73 1.77
N LEU A 83 -3.31 5.52 1.23
CA LEU A 83 -3.88 4.33 1.84
C LEU A 83 -2.79 3.29 2.04
N THR A 84 -2.85 2.58 3.17
CA THR A 84 -1.98 1.42 3.37
C THR A 84 -2.82 0.25 3.87
N THR A 85 -2.39 -0.96 3.50
CA THR A 85 -2.97 -2.19 4.00
C THR A 85 -1.86 -3.23 4.12
N GLY A 86 -1.98 -4.13 5.08
CA GLY A 86 -1.02 -5.22 5.20
C GLY A 86 -1.12 -6.17 4.01
N ALA A 87 0.02 -6.69 3.61
CA ALA A 87 0.12 -7.69 2.55
C ALA A 87 0.87 -8.89 3.14
N GLY A 88 0.28 -9.50 4.15
CA GLY A 88 0.87 -10.57 4.94
C GLY A 88 1.81 -10.02 6.02
N PRO A 89 2.53 -10.92 6.72
CA PRO A 89 3.38 -10.49 7.83
C PRO A 89 4.63 -9.72 7.41
N ASN A 90 5.02 -9.80 6.14
CA ASN A 90 6.31 -9.29 5.68
C ASN A 90 6.21 -8.06 4.78
N ALA A 91 5.00 -7.60 4.43
CA ALA A 91 4.88 -6.49 3.50
C ALA A 91 3.66 -5.62 3.80
N ILE A 92 3.70 -4.41 3.26
CA ILE A 92 2.61 -3.43 3.30
C ILE A 92 2.41 -2.94 1.87
N LEU A 93 1.14 -2.83 1.45
CA LEU A 93 0.79 -2.21 0.18
C LEU A 93 0.39 -0.76 0.44
N VAL A 94 0.97 0.15 -0.34
CA VAL A 94 0.72 1.59 -0.26
C VAL A 94 0.08 2.04 -1.57
N ALA A 95 -0.93 2.91 -1.49
CA ALA A 95 -1.58 3.46 -2.68
C ALA A 95 -1.81 4.96 -2.51
N LEU A 96 -1.65 5.70 -3.61
CA LEU A 96 -1.90 7.14 -3.71
C LEU A 96 -3.03 7.35 -4.70
N THR A 97 -4.00 8.20 -4.36
CA THR A 97 -5.12 8.49 -5.24
C THR A 97 -5.45 9.97 -5.28
N ARG A 98 -6.29 10.36 -6.23
CA ARG A 98 -6.90 11.69 -6.22
C ARG A 98 -7.92 11.76 -5.08
N ALA A 99 -8.24 13.00 -4.69
CA ALA A 99 -9.19 13.23 -3.60
C ALA A 99 -10.60 12.72 -3.91
N ASP A 100 -11.01 12.80 -5.17
CA ASP A 100 -12.37 12.47 -5.62
C ASP A 100 -12.53 11.03 -6.11
N VAL A 101 -11.59 10.17 -5.79
CA VAL A 101 -11.60 8.79 -6.25
C VAL A 101 -12.76 7.99 -5.63
N ASN A 102 -13.21 6.97 -6.35
CA ASN A 102 -14.16 6.00 -5.79
C ASN A 102 -13.40 5.11 -4.79
N LEU A 103 -13.57 5.41 -3.51
CA LEU A 103 -12.82 4.73 -2.46
C LEU A 103 -13.10 3.22 -2.42
N GLY A 104 -14.36 2.83 -2.63
CA GLY A 104 -14.73 1.41 -2.66
C GLY A 104 -13.97 0.64 -3.72
N LEU A 105 -13.84 1.23 -4.92
CA LEU A 105 -13.09 0.61 -6.01
C LEU A 105 -11.61 0.46 -5.65
N VAL A 106 -11.02 1.49 -5.04
CA VAL A 106 -9.62 1.45 -4.60
C VAL A 106 -9.42 0.35 -3.57
N LEU A 107 -10.27 0.29 -2.56
CA LEU A 107 -10.14 -0.69 -1.49
C LEU A 107 -10.30 -2.12 -2.00
N LEU A 108 -11.23 -2.34 -2.94
CA LEU A 108 -11.41 -3.66 -3.54
C LEU A 108 -10.14 -4.09 -4.29
N GLY A 109 -9.58 -3.18 -5.09
CA GLY A 109 -8.34 -3.47 -5.83
C GLY A 109 -7.16 -3.72 -4.91
N MET A 110 -7.05 -2.93 -3.84
CA MET A 110 -5.96 -3.11 -2.87
C MET A 110 -6.05 -4.45 -2.15
N LYS A 111 -7.25 -4.88 -1.80
CA LYS A 111 -7.43 -6.18 -1.16
C LYS A 111 -6.91 -7.30 -2.05
N LYS A 112 -7.28 -7.29 -3.33
CA LYS A 112 -6.83 -8.30 -4.29
C LYS A 112 -5.32 -8.23 -4.52
N ALA A 113 -4.79 -7.02 -4.69
CA ALA A 113 -3.35 -6.82 -4.89
C ALA A 113 -2.55 -7.27 -3.67
N ALA A 114 -3.01 -6.95 -2.46
CA ALA A 114 -2.34 -7.34 -1.23
C ALA A 114 -2.24 -8.86 -1.09
N GLU A 115 -3.30 -9.58 -1.45
CA GLU A 115 -3.28 -11.05 -1.43
C GLU A 115 -2.23 -11.61 -2.39
N LYS A 116 -2.12 -11.04 -3.58
CA LYS A 116 -1.12 -11.46 -4.57
C LYS A 116 0.30 -11.14 -4.09
N ILE A 117 0.49 -9.95 -3.52
CA ILE A 117 1.79 -9.53 -2.98
C ILE A 117 2.23 -10.47 -1.86
N GLU A 118 1.31 -10.81 -0.97
CA GLU A 118 1.62 -11.71 0.15
C GLU A 118 2.18 -13.04 -0.36
N ARG A 119 1.59 -13.60 -1.42
CA ARG A 119 2.05 -14.87 -1.99
C ARG A 119 3.46 -14.77 -2.58
N GLU A 120 3.82 -13.58 -3.09
CA GLU A 120 5.14 -13.38 -3.69
C GLU A 120 6.24 -13.08 -2.67
N VAL A 121 5.90 -12.48 -1.53
CA VAL A 121 6.87 -11.95 -0.56
C VAL A 121 7.14 -12.93 0.58
N LYS A 122 6.53 -14.06 0.59
CA LYS A 122 6.75 -15.06 1.65
C LYS A 122 8.21 -15.33 1.92
#